data_de720c865ef23bddf1c23dac88982474
#
_entry.id   de720c865ef23bddf1c23dac88982474
#
_cell.length_a   1.000
_cell.length_b   1.000
_cell.length_c   1.000
_cell.angle_alpha   90.00
_cell.angle_beta   90.00
_cell.angle_gamma   90.00
#
_symmetry.space_group_name_H-M   'P 1'
#
loop_
_entity.id
_entity.type
_entity.pdbx_description
1 polymer ?
#
loop_
_entity_poly.entity_id
_entity_poly.type
_entity_poly.pdbx_seq_one_letter_code
_entity_poly.pdbx_strand_id
1 'polypeptide(L)'
;GTKFIEQILLLISVSGISAYLGYALLDGLANKVLKEQVDGIDKKQQDLEAEQDEFKDELDRSKELIEQLEMDKKTTKFELGYFKAISAVDKAESMMSIPDEALSVKKKKLTEALDAVTESLSLVKREDVAKDDYDKLLVLKAYILKRLDRIDDALSITDELLMSNEDNPILIYNKACYQYILRRCQADNSDIKDMIRRALTIKVTDPEFIRRQEK
;
A
#
# COMPACT_ATOMS: atom_id res chain seq x y z
N GLY A 1 -21.38 -86.48 -56.60
CA GLY A 1 -22.02 -85.41 -55.84
C GLY A 1 -21.18 -84.94 -54.62
N THR A 2 -20.47 -85.86 -53.96
CA THR A 2 -19.76 -85.55 -52.70
C THR A 2 -18.57 -84.59 -52.85
N LYS A 3 -17.76 -84.75 -53.88
CA LYS A 3 -16.58 -83.87 -54.15
C LYS A 3 -16.96 -82.37 -54.37
N PHE A 4 -18.11 -82.13 -54.99
CA PHE A 4 -18.58 -80.73 -55.18
C PHE A 4 -19.01 -80.05 -53.88
N ILE A 5 -19.67 -80.78 -53.02
CA ILE A 5 -20.07 -80.25 -51.70
C ILE A 5 -18.83 -80.00 -50.86
N GLU A 6 -17.80 -80.85 -50.89
CA GLU A 6 -16.56 -80.66 -50.17
C GLU A 6 -15.80 -79.41 -50.66
N GLN A 7 -15.79 -79.18 -51.97
CA GLN A 7 -15.16 -77.94 -52.53
C GLN A 7 -15.90 -76.68 -52.12
N ILE A 8 -17.22 -76.68 -52.10
CA ILE A 8 -18.00 -75.53 -51.64
C ILE A 8 -17.77 -75.25 -50.14
N LEU A 9 -17.79 -76.30 -49.30
CA LEU A 9 -17.50 -76.16 -47.91
C LEU A 9 -16.07 -75.63 -47.64
N LEU A 10 -15.13 -76.08 -48.39
CA LEU A 10 -13.73 -75.58 -48.30
C LEU A 10 -13.64 -74.14 -48.72
N LEU A 11 -14.33 -73.73 -49.78
CA LEU A 11 -14.34 -72.36 -50.28
C LEU A 11 -15.02 -71.42 -49.30
N ILE A 12 -16.12 -71.80 -48.64
CA ILE A 12 -16.78 -71.08 -47.59
C ILE A 12 -15.86 -70.94 -46.36
N SER A 13 -15.22 -72.01 -45.95
CA SER A 13 -14.30 -71.99 -44.81
C SER A 13 -13.10 -71.05 -45.03
N VAL A 14 -12.47 -71.13 -46.20
CA VAL A 14 -11.32 -70.26 -46.56
C VAL A 14 -11.77 -68.78 -46.64
N SER A 15 -12.91 -68.51 -47.27
CA SER A 15 -13.44 -67.14 -47.32
C SER A 15 -13.82 -66.61 -45.99
N GLY A 16 -14.42 -67.43 -45.11
CA GLY A 16 -14.74 -67.05 -43.72
C GLY A 16 -13.48 -66.74 -42.90
N ILE A 17 -12.45 -67.58 -43.02
CA ILE A 17 -11.19 -67.35 -42.32
C ILE A 17 -10.47 -66.09 -42.86
N SER A 18 -10.49 -65.87 -44.16
CA SER A 18 -9.87 -64.69 -44.78
C SER A 18 -10.58 -63.40 -44.38
N ALA A 19 -11.94 -63.42 -44.31
CA ALA A 19 -12.74 -62.29 -43.85
C ALA A 19 -12.46 -61.97 -42.35
N TYR A 20 -12.40 -63.03 -41.53
CA TYR A 20 -12.11 -62.90 -40.09
C TYR A 20 -10.69 -62.34 -39.86
N LEU A 21 -9.67 -62.85 -40.58
CA LEU A 21 -8.30 -62.37 -40.48
C LEU A 21 -8.18 -60.91 -40.96
N GLY A 22 -8.86 -60.57 -42.06
CA GLY A 22 -8.95 -59.19 -42.52
C GLY A 22 -9.58 -58.24 -41.52
N TYR A 23 -10.69 -58.64 -40.87
CA TYR A 23 -11.33 -57.89 -39.84
C TYR A 23 -10.45 -57.70 -38.61
N ALA A 24 -9.85 -58.78 -38.11
CA ALA A 24 -8.95 -58.72 -36.94
C ALA A 24 -7.71 -57.83 -37.20
N LEU A 25 -7.20 -57.80 -38.42
CA LEU A 25 -6.08 -56.97 -38.81
C LEU A 25 -6.46 -55.49 -38.89
N LEU A 26 -7.65 -55.17 -39.42
CA LEU A 26 -8.20 -53.83 -39.47
C LEU A 26 -8.53 -53.32 -38.05
N ASP A 27 -9.12 -54.16 -37.19
CA ASP A 27 -9.41 -53.81 -35.80
C ASP A 27 -8.12 -53.54 -35.04
N GLY A 28 -7.06 -54.35 -35.21
CA GLY A 28 -5.77 -54.14 -34.59
C GLY A 28 -5.11 -52.85 -35.05
N LEU A 29 -5.19 -52.47 -36.33
CA LEU A 29 -4.68 -51.24 -36.87
C LEU A 29 -5.48 -50.02 -36.35
N ALA A 30 -6.81 -50.12 -36.35
CA ALA A 30 -7.68 -49.06 -35.84
C ALA A 30 -7.39 -48.76 -34.35
N ASN A 31 -7.29 -49.83 -33.55
CA ASN A 31 -6.99 -49.69 -32.12
C ASN A 31 -5.57 -49.09 -31.90
N LYS A 32 -4.57 -49.43 -32.70
CA LYS A 32 -3.26 -48.87 -32.64
C LYS A 32 -3.25 -47.37 -32.98
N VAL A 33 -3.93 -46.97 -34.06
CA VAL A 33 -4.02 -45.56 -34.48
C VAL A 33 -4.77 -44.75 -33.46
N LEU A 34 -5.90 -45.28 -32.93
CA LEU A 34 -6.65 -44.59 -31.86
C LEU A 34 -5.81 -44.42 -30.61
N LYS A 35 -5.05 -45.42 -30.19
CA LYS A 35 -4.18 -45.33 -29.03
C LYS A 35 -3.10 -44.26 -29.24
N GLU A 36 -2.42 -44.25 -30.39
CA GLU A 36 -1.41 -43.22 -30.70
C GLU A 36 -1.99 -41.81 -30.71
N GLN A 37 -3.22 -41.64 -31.20
CA GLN A 37 -3.92 -40.35 -31.17
C GLN A 37 -4.29 -39.93 -29.75
N VAL A 38 -4.81 -40.82 -28.91
CA VAL A 38 -5.14 -40.57 -27.54
C VAL A 38 -3.90 -40.18 -26.73
N ASP A 39 -2.82 -40.98 -26.85
CA ASP A 39 -1.54 -40.70 -26.18
C ASP A 39 -0.97 -39.33 -26.61
N GLY A 40 -1.15 -38.96 -27.90
CA GLY A 40 -0.75 -37.63 -28.41
C GLY A 40 -1.61 -36.48 -27.91
N ILE A 41 -2.90 -36.71 -27.68
CA ILE A 41 -3.81 -35.71 -27.07
C ILE A 41 -3.50 -35.54 -25.60
N ASP A 42 -3.33 -36.60 -24.84
CA ASP A 42 -3.00 -36.57 -23.42
C ASP A 42 -1.70 -35.79 -23.18
N LYS A 43 -0.66 -36.02 -24.02
CA LYS A 43 0.58 -35.28 -23.93
C LYS A 43 0.39 -33.80 -24.19
N LYS A 44 -0.37 -33.45 -25.25
CA LYS A 44 -0.66 -32.03 -25.53
C LYS A 44 -1.46 -31.36 -24.44
N GLN A 45 -2.37 -32.08 -23.79
CA GLN A 45 -3.14 -31.57 -22.69
C GLN A 45 -2.25 -31.28 -21.47
N GLN A 46 -1.32 -32.19 -21.14
CA GLN A 46 -0.34 -31.97 -20.08
C GLN A 46 0.57 -30.79 -20.37
N ASP A 47 1.05 -30.63 -21.61
CA ASP A 47 1.87 -29.48 -22.01
C ASP A 47 1.08 -28.17 -21.87
N LEU A 48 -0.21 -28.15 -22.26
CA LEU A 48 -1.09 -26.98 -22.10
C LEU A 48 -1.40 -26.65 -20.64
N GLU A 49 -1.58 -27.65 -19.79
CA GLU A 49 -1.79 -27.45 -18.36
C GLU A 49 -0.54 -26.85 -17.71
N ALA A 50 0.66 -27.31 -18.09
CA ALA A 50 1.93 -26.76 -17.63
C ALA A 50 2.13 -25.30 -18.08
N GLU A 51 1.83 -24.97 -19.34
CA GLU A 51 1.88 -23.60 -19.86
C GLU A 51 0.85 -22.69 -19.15
N GLN A 52 -0.33 -23.21 -18.81
CA GLN A 52 -1.36 -22.49 -18.07
C GLN A 52 -0.92 -22.14 -16.64
N ASP A 53 -0.28 -23.08 -15.96
CA ASP A 53 0.24 -22.88 -14.61
C ASP A 53 1.39 -21.86 -14.61
N GLU A 54 2.32 -21.93 -15.57
CA GLU A 54 3.40 -20.96 -15.73
C GLU A 54 2.85 -19.54 -16.02
N PHE A 55 1.87 -19.42 -16.90
CA PHE A 55 1.24 -18.14 -17.22
C PHE A 55 0.48 -17.54 -16.01
N LYS A 56 -0.15 -18.40 -15.20
CA LYS A 56 -0.81 -17.99 -13.97
C LYS A 56 0.18 -17.42 -12.95
N ASP A 57 1.32 -18.11 -12.79
CA ASP A 57 2.40 -17.64 -11.89
C ASP A 57 2.99 -16.30 -12.35
N GLU A 58 3.18 -16.11 -13.68
CA GLU A 58 3.63 -14.83 -14.22
C GLU A 58 2.60 -13.71 -14.00
N LEU A 59 1.33 -14.02 -14.16
CA LEU A 59 0.25 -13.07 -13.91
C LEU A 59 0.19 -12.62 -12.45
N ASP A 60 0.35 -13.54 -11.52
CA ASP A 60 0.32 -13.24 -10.09
C ASP A 60 1.55 -12.43 -9.67
N ARG A 61 2.76 -12.74 -10.18
CA ARG A 61 3.96 -11.89 -10.00
C ARG A 61 3.78 -10.49 -10.58
N SER A 62 3.12 -10.38 -11.73
CA SER A 62 2.86 -9.08 -12.35
C SER A 62 1.89 -8.24 -11.52
N LYS A 63 0.88 -8.85 -10.90
CA LYS A 63 -0.05 -8.17 -9.99
C LYS A 63 0.68 -7.65 -8.75
N GLU A 64 1.51 -8.49 -8.12
CA GLU A 64 2.30 -8.09 -6.95
C GLU A 64 3.21 -6.88 -7.27
N LEU A 65 3.86 -6.91 -8.44
CA LEU A 65 4.70 -5.81 -8.89
C LEU A 65 3.92 -4.51 -9.12
N ILE A 66 2.72 -4.61 -9.70
CA ILE A 66 1.83 -3.45 -9.89
C ILE A 66 1.41 -2.86 -8.55
N GLU A 67 1.01 -3.69 -7.59
CA GLU A 67 0.64 -3.24 -6.24
C GLU A 67 1.82 -2.54 -5.54
N GLN A 68 3.02 -3.09 -5.67
CA GLN A 68 4.23 -2.48 -5.11
C GLN A 68 4.55 -1.12 -5.76
N LEU A 69 4.46 -1.01 -7.08
CA LEU A 69 4.67 0.25 -7.80
C LEU A 69 3.62 1.31 -7.44
N GLU A 70 2.37 0.91 -7.21
CA GLU A 70 1.32 1.84 -6.75
C GLU A 70 1.60 2.35 -5.33
N MET A 71 2.09 1.48 -4.45
CA MET A 71 2.48 1.87 -3.09
C MET A 71 3.66 2.83 -3.11
N ASP A 72 4.73 2.53 -3.86
CA ASP A 72 5.90 3.38 -4.02
C ASP A 72 5.51 4.77 -4.56
N LYS A 73 4.60 4.82 -5.52
CA LYS A 73 4.07 6.07 -6.06
C LYS A 73 3.32 6.90 -5.01
N LYS A 74 2.53 6.25 -4.14
CA LYS A 74 1.82 6.93 -3.03
C LYS A 74 2.81 7.48 -2.02
N THR A 75 3.80 6.69 -1.62
CA THR A 75 4.85 7.11 -0.68
C THR A 75 5.65 8.30 -1.22
N THR A 76 6.08 8.26 -2.48
CA THR A 76 6.78 9.38 -3.12
C THR A 76 5.94 10.66 -3.15
N LYS A 77 4.65 10.56 -3.44
CA LYS A 77 3.74 11.71 -3.41
C LYS A 77 3.55 12.27 -2.01
N PHE A 78 3.47 11.39 -1.01
CA PHE A 78 3.39 11.77 0.39
C PHE A 78 4.62 12.59 0.83
N GLU A 79 5.83 12.09 0.55
CA GLU A 79 7.08 12.79 0.83
C GLU A 79 7.18 14.14 0.12
N LEU A 80 6.82 14.18 -1.16
CA LEU A 80 6.82 15.44 -1.93
C LEU A 80 5.86 16.47 -1.33
N GLY A 81 4.70 16.04 -0.86
CA GLY A 81 3.75 16.91 -0.19
C GLY A 81 4.29 17.47 1.13
N TYR A 82 4.99 16.64 1.91
CA TYR A 82 5.67 17.06 3.12
C TYR A 82 6.71 18.18 2.84
N PHE A 83 7.59 17.98 1.85
CA PHE A 83 8.57 18.99 1.46
C PHE A 83 7.94 20.29 0.94
N LYS A 84 6.85 20.19 0.17
CA LYS A 84 6.10 21.37 -0.29
C LYS A 84 5.52 22.16 0.89
N ALA A 85 4.96 21.46 1.86
CA ALA A 85 4.38 22.09 3.04
C ALA A 85 5.44 22.79 3.89
N ILE A 86 6.59 22.16 4.16
CA ILE A 86 7.71 22.80 4.87
C ILE A 86 8.16 24.05 4.12
N SER A 87 8.42 23.95 2.82
CA SER A 87 8.85 25.10 2.02
C SER A 87 7.85 26.26 2.06
N ALA A 88 6.55 25.96 2.06
CA ALA A 88 5.52 26.99 2.16
C ALA A 88 5.46 27.63 3.56
N VAL A 89 5.67 26.85 4.62
CA VAL A 89 5.76 27.35 6.00
C VAL A 89 6.99 28.25 6.16
N ASP A 90 8.17 27.82 5.71
CA ASP A 90 9.40 28.60 5.79
C ASP A 90 9.26 29.95 5.05
N LYS A 91 8.64 29.94 3.88
CA LYS A 91 8.33 31.18 3.15
C LYS A 91 7.35 32.07 3.91
N ALA A 92 6.33 31.52 4.54
CA ALA A 92 5.38 32.29 5.34
C ALA A 92 6.04 32.87 6.60
N GLU A 93 6.97 32.14 7.22
CA GLU A 93 7.72 32.60 8.39
C GLU A 93 8.76 33.68 8.05
N SER A 94 9.45 33.56 6.94
CA SER A 94 10.39 34.60 6.47
C SER A 94 9.73 35.96 6.23
N MET A 95 8.40 35.94 6.00
CA MET A 95 7.58 37.17 5.85
C MET A 95 7.13 37.78 7.18
N MET A 96 7.51 37.23 8.34
CA MET A 96 7.10 37.75 9.65
C MET A 96 7.62 39.14 9.96
N SER A 97 8.70 39.57 9.31
CA SER A 97 9.35 40.87 9.53
C SER A 97 8.78 41.99 8.65
N ILE A 98 7.76 41.73 7.83
CA ILE A 98 7.24 42.66 6.82
C ILE A 98 5.88 43.22 7.25
N PRO A 99 5.54 44.50 6.94
CA PRO A 99 4.31 45.18 7.36
C PRO A 99 2.99 44.52 6.91
N ASP A 100 1.85 45.02 7.41
CA ASP A 100 0.48 44.46 7.33
C ASP A 100 0.01 43.96 5.94
N GLU A 101 0.51 44.52 4.84
CA GLU A 101 0.19 44.05 3.48
C GLU A 101 0.66 42.61 3.23
N ALA A 102 1.69 42.16 3.96
CA ALA A 102 2.18 40.79 3.87
C ALA A 102 1.31 39.77 4.62
N LEU A 103 0.39 40.21 5.48
CA LEU A 103 -0.46 39.30 6.28
C LEU A 103 -1.36 38.44 5.38
N SER A 104 -1.93 39.03 4.35
CA SER A 104 -2.78 38.31 3.38
C SER A 104 -1.97 37.27 2.57
N VAL A 105 -0.77 37.65 2.16
CA VAL A 105 0.15 36.76 1.43
C VAL A 105 0.61 35.61 2.32
N LYS A 106 0.96 35.93 3.59
CA LYS A 106 1.32 34.91 4.58
C LYS A 106 0.19 33.94 4.82
N LYS A 107 -1.03 34.43 5.03
CA LYS A 107 -2.21 33.57 5.23
C LYS A 107 -2.44 32.67 4.01
N LYS A 108 -2.29 33.20 2.79
CA LYS A 108 -2.38 32.42 1.56
C LYS A 108 -1.34 31.30 1.52
N LYS A 109 -0.07 31.58 1.85
CA LYS A 109 1.00 30.57 1.89
C LYS A 109 0.77 29.50 2.93
N LEU A 110 0.27 29.86 4.10
CA LEU A 110 -0.13 28.89 5.14
C LEU A 110 -1.32 28.03 4.69
N THR A 111 -2.26 28.59 3.94
CA THR A 111 -3.37 27.81 3.36
C THR A 111 -2.87 26.83 2.31
N GLU A 112 -1.99 27.29 1.39
CA GLU A 112 -1.34 26.39 0.41
C GLU A 112 -0.57 25.24 1.11
N ALA A 113 0.11 25.53 2.22
CA ALA A 113 0.78 24.52 3.03
C ALA A 113 -0.20 23.54 3.67
N LEU A 114 -1.32 24.03 4.20
CA LEU A 114 -2.37 23.19 4.79
C LEU A 114 -2.99 22.25 3.76
N ASP A 115 -3.24 22.75 2.55
CA ASP A 115 -3.78 21.95 1.45
C ASP A 115 -2.78 20.85 1.05
N ALA A 116 -1.48 21.18 0.91
CA ALA A 116 -0.44 20.22 0.59
C ALA A 116 -0.30 19.12 1.65
N VAL A 117 -0.35 19.46 2.95
CA VAL A 117 -0.34 18.48 4.05
C VAL A 117 -1.60 17.61 4.02
N THR A 118 -2.74 18.22 3.79
CA THR A 118 -4.02 17.48 3.81
C THR A 118 -4.11 16.54 2.61
N GLU A 119 -3.67 16.96 1.42
CA GLU A 119 -3.54 16.09 0.25
C GLU A 119 -2.60 14.92 0.53
N SER A 120 -1.41 15.17 1.08
CA SER A 120 -0.44 14.12 1.41
C SER A 120 -1.00 13.08 2.37
N LEU A 121 -1.67 13.51 3.44
CA LEU A 121 -2.32 12.61 4.40
C LEU A 121 -3.48 11.80 3.78
N SER A 122 -4.10 12.29 2.70
CA SER A 122 -5.18 11.58 2.00
C SER A 122 -4.67 10.50 1.04
N LEU A 123 -3.41 10.54 0.65
CA LEU A 123 -2.81 9.60 -0.32
C LEU A 123 -2.44 8.25 0.29
N VAL A 124 -2.18 8.22 1.60
CA VAL A 124 -1.70 7.05 2.32
C VAL A 124 -2.51 6.83 3.58
N LYS A 125 -2.65 5.57 3.99
CA LYS A 125 -3.12 5.26 5.33
C LYS A 125 -1.95 5.31 6.30
N ARG A 126 -2.24 5.52 7.59
CA ARG A 126 -1.21 5.58 8.65
C ARG A 126 -0.38 4.30 8.73
N GLU A 127 -0.96 3.16 8.36
CA GLU A 127 -0.32 1.84 8.33
C GLU A 127 0.61 1.62 7.12
N ASP A 128 0.44 2.42 6.06
CA ASP A 128 1.18 2.25 4.79
C ASP A 128 2.54 2.98 4.80
N VAL A 129 2.79 3.83 5.79
CA VAL A 129 4.03 4.64 5.92
C VAL A 129 4.60 4.50 7.31
N ALA A 130 5.89 4.87 7.48
CA ALA A 130 6.51 4.89 8.79
C ALA A 130 5.70 5.78 9.73
N LYS A 131 5.33 5.25 10.90
CA LYS A 131 4.52 5.95 11.91
C LYS A 131 5.07 7.34 12.22
N ASP A 132 6.40 7.44 12.36
CA ASP A 132 7.07 8.69 12.70
C ASP A 132 6.89 9.75 11.61
N ASP A 133 6.86 9.38 10.34
CA ASP A 133 6.72 10.32 9.24
C ASP A 133 5.26 10.79 9.08
N TYR A 134 4.29 9.90 9.31
CA TYR A 134 2.89 10.27 9.36
C TYR A 134 2.61 11.22 10.53
N ASP A 135 3.14 10.90 11.73
CA ASP A 135 2.97 11.73 12.92
C ASP A 135 3.66 13.10 12.77
N LYS A 136 4.85 13.19 12.14
CA LYS A 136 5.50 14.47 11.79
C LYS A 136 4.62 15.35 10.90
N LEU A 137 3.94 14.75 9.92
CA LEU A 137 3.05 15.48 9.03
C LEU A 137 1.81 15.99 9.77
N LEU A 138 1.26 15.22 10.72
CA LEU A 138 0.18 15.67 11.60
C LEU A 138 0.63 16.81 12.52
N VAL A 139 1.83 16.74 13.08
CA VAL A 139 2.42 17.84 13.89
C VAL A 139 2.55 19.11 13.06
N LEU A 140 3.04 18.99 11.81
CA LEU A 140 3.13 20.14 10.90
C LEU A 140 1.75 20.71 10.58
N LYS A 141 0.74 19.86 10.38
CA LYS A 141 -0.66 20.28 10.18
C LYS A 141 -1.18 21.08 11.36
N ALA A 142 -0.98 20.57 12.59
CA ALA A 142 -1.39 21.28 13.81
C ALA A 142 -0.69 22.63 13.95
N TYR A 143 0.62 22.71 13.62
CA TYR A 143 1.37 23.96 13.61
C TYR A 143 0.80 24.98 12.61
N ILE A 144 0.50 24.57 11.37
CA ILE A 144 -0.09 25.42 10.34
C ILE A 144 -1.48 25.91 10.78
N LEU A 145 -2.31 25.04 11.32
CA LEU A 145 -3.65 25.37 11.84
C LEU A 145 -3.58 26.43 12.92
N LYS A 146 -2.65 26.29 13.88
CA LYS A 146 -2.39 27.31 14.90
C LYS A 146 -2.05 28.67 14.27
N ARG A 147 -1.20 28.68 13.22
CA ARG A 147 -0.82 29.91 12.51
C ARG A 147 -1.98 30.54 11.73
N LEU A 148 -2.97 29.74 11.36
CA LEU A 148 -4.22 30.18 10.73
C LEU A 148 -5.33 30.56 11.72
N ASP A 149 -5.02 30.61 13.03
CA ASP A 149 -5.96 30.87 14.13
C ASP A 149 -7.05 29.79 14.30
N ARG A 150 -6.79 28.58 13.78
CA ARG A 150 -7.65 27.40 13.94
C ARG A 150 -7.17 26.53 15.10
N ILE A 151 -7.22 27.09 16.31
CA ILE A 151 -6.58 26.51 17.50
C ILE A 151 -7.27 25.22 17.95
N ASP A 152 -8.60 25.17 17.87
CA ASP A 152 -9.38 23.97 18.26
C ASP A 152 -9.01 22.77 17.37
N ASP A 153 -8.86 22.99 16.07
CA ASP A 153 -8.43 21.93 15.14
C ASP A 153 -7.01 21.46 15.45
N ALA A 154 -6.10 22.40 15.75
CA ALA A 154 -4.72 22.07 16.12
C ALA A 154 -4.66 21.27 17.44
N LEU A 155 -5.48 21.62 18.42
CA LEU A 155 -5.60 20.92 19.70
C LEU A 155 -6.13 19.50 19.50
N SER A 156 -7.17 19.33 18.68
CA SER A 156 -7.74 18.01 18.37
C SER A 156 -6.70 17.04 17.77
N ILE A 157 -5.91 17.51 16.80
CA ILE A 157 -4.82 16.71 16.21
C ILE A 157 -3.75 16.36 17.25
N THR A 158 -3.41 17.32 18.12
CA THR A 158 -2.40 17.10 19.15
C THR A 158 -2.88 16.10 20.19
N ASP A 159 -4.16 16.13 20.56
CA ASP A 159 -4.77 15.16 21.48
C ASP A 159 -4.78 13.75 20.87
N GLU A 160 -5.10 13.60 19.56
CA GLU A 160 -5.01 12.33 18.86
C GLU A 160 -3.58 11.77 18.88
N LEU A 161 -2.58 12.59 18.60
CA LEU A 161 -1.18 12.18 18.65
C LEU A 161 -0.73 11.77 20.05
N LEU A 162 -1.20 12.45 21.10
CA LEU A 162 -0.90 12.11 22.48
C LEU A 162 -1.51 10.78 22.92
N MET A 163 -2.65 10.35 22.35
CA MET A 163 -3.21 9.01 22.62
C MET A 163 -2.25 7.88 22.24
N SER A 164 -1.41 8.10 21.23
CA SER A 164 -0.43 7.11 20.76
C SER A 164 0.99 7.34 21.28
N ASN A 165 1.26 8.51 21.90
CA ASN A 165 2.58 8.88 22.40
C ASN A 165 2.44 9.88 23.55
N GLU A 166 1.98 9.37 24.72
CA GLU A 166 1.61 10.18 25.89
C GLU A 166 2.76 11.00 26.49
N ASP A 167 4.00 10.53 26.34
CA ASP A 167 5.19 11.15 26.91
C ASP A 167 5.99 11.98 25.91
N ASN A 168 5.43 12.29 24.74
CA ASN A 168 6.11 13.15 23.78
C ASN A 168 6.15 14.61 24.28
N PRO A 169 7.32 15.15 24.65
CA PRO A 169 7.42 16.47 25.28
C PRO A 169 7.03 17.60 24.32
N ILE A 170 7.19 17.42 23.02
CA ILE A 170 6.80 18.41 22.01
C ILE A 170 5.29 18.50 21.93
N LEU A 171 4.59 17.36 21.93
CA LEU A 171 3.14 17.32 21.87
C LEU A 171 2.51 17.87 23.14
N ILE A 172 3.05 17.51 24.33
CA ILE A 172 2.60 18.04 25.61
C ILE A 172 2.75 19.56 25.66
N TYR A 173 3.89 20.08 25.21
CA TYR A 173 4.14 21.51 25.16
C TYR A 173 3.21 22.22 24.18
N ASN A 174 2.99 21.67 22.99
CA ASN A 174 2.08 22.23 21.99
C ASN A 174 0.63 22.26 22.52
N LYS A 175 0.18 21.19 23.18
CA LYS A 175 -1.13 21.14 23.83
C LYS A 175 -1.29 22.25 24.86
N ALA A 176 -0.28 22.42 25.74
CA ALA A 176 -0.28 23.49 26.75
C ALA A 176 -0.39 24.88 26.10
N CYS A 177 0.37 25.13 25.03
CA CYS A 177 0.29 26.38 24.28
C CYS A 177 -1.08 26.63 23.65
N TYR A 178 -1.70 25.61 23.05
CA TYR A 178 -3.00 25.74 22.39
C TYR A 178 -4.09 25.97 23.43
N GLN A 179 -4.08 25.26 24.53
CA GLN A 179 -5.02 25.50 25.64
C GLN A 179 -4.86 26.88 26.24
N TYR A 180 -3.62 27.37 26.38
CA TYR A 180 -3.38 28.74 26.88
C TYR A 180 -3.98 29.79 25.94
N ILE A 181 -3.84 29.62 24.62
CA ILE A 181 -4.42 30.55 23.64
C ILE A 181 -5.95 30.51 23.69
N LEU A 182 -6.57 29.34 23.80
CA LEU A 182 -8.04 29.21 23.88
C LEU A 182 -8.63 29.82 25.16
N ARG A 183 -7.93 29.64 26.28
CA ARG A 183 -8.43 30.13 27.59
C ARG A 183 -8.28 31.63 27.78
N ARG A 184 -7.57 32.33 26.91
CA ARG A 184 -7.30 33.78 26.92
C ARG A 184 -7.68 34.47 28.24
N CYS A 185 -6.73 34.67 29.16
CA CYS A 185 -6.92 35.42 30.40
C CYS A 185 -7.81 34.78 31.50
N GLN A 186 -8.04 33.47 31.52
CA GLN A 186 -8.59 32.81 32.68
C GLN A 186 -7.59 32.87 33.84
N ALA A 187 -8.10 33.11 35.05
CA ALA A 187 -7.27 33.35 36.24
C ALA A 187 -6.48 32.12 36.68
N ASP A 188 -6.97 30.91 36.39
CA ASP A 188 -6.31 29.66 36.75
C ASP A 188 -5.80 28.89 35.53
N ASN A 189 -4.49 28.81 35.42
CA ASN A 189 -3.74 28.04 34.41
C ASN A 189 -2.75 27.06 35.07
N SER A 190 -3.07 26.56 36.26
CA SER A 190 -2.19 25.66 37.01
C SER A 190 -1.91 24.37 36.24
N ASP A 191 -2.92 23.78 35.63
CA ASP A 191 -2.83 22.59 34.78
C ASP A 191 -1.92 22.79 33.53
N ILE A 192 -2.00 23.97 32.92
CA ILE A 192 -1.13 24.33 31.78
C ILE A 192 0.34 24.44 32.23
N LYS A 193 0.57 25.06 33.39
CA LYS A 193 1.91 25.14 33.98
C LYS A 193 2.47 23.74 34.30
N ASP A 194 1.65 22.84 34.79
CA ASP A 194 2.05 21.47 35.10
C ASP A 194 2.38 20.67 33.83
N MET A 195 1.60 20.84 32.75
CA MET A 195 1.95 20.26 31.43
C MET A 195 3.29 20.78 30.91
N ILE A 196 3.56 22.08 31.02
CA ILE A 196 4.85 22.67 30.60
C ILE A 196 5.99 22.08 31.43
N ARG A 197 5.82 22.00 32.76
CA ARG A 197 6.83 21.37 33.65
C ARG A 197 7.08 19.93 33.25
N ARG A 198 6.02 19.13 33.00
CA ARG A 198 6.14 17.75 32.55
C ARG A 198 6.94 17.66 31.25
N ALA A 199 6.59 18.46 30.24
CA ALA A 199 7.28 18.49 28.96
C ALA A 199 8.78 18.83 29.12
N LEU A 200 9.11 19.82 29.94
CA LEU A 200 10.49 20.22 30.22
C LEU A 200 11.26 19.12 30.98
N THR A 201 10.63 18.48 31.95
CA THR A 201 11.26 17.40 32.72
C THR A 201 11.61 16.22 31.80
N ILE A 202 10.68 15.77 30.93
CA ILE A 202 10.91 14.69 29.98
C ILE A 202 12.06 15.06 29.03
N LYS A 203 12.06 16.28 28.48
CA LYS A 203 13.10 16.74 27.55
C LYS A 203 14.49 16.82 28.20
N VAL A 204 14.56 17.26 29.46
CA VAL A 204 15.84 17.36 30.20
C VAL A 204 16.38 15.99 30.59
N THR A 205 15.50 15.01 30.80
CA THR A 205 15.90 13.63 31.13
C THR A 205 16.16 12.76 29.90
N ASP A 206 15.88 13.27 28.69
CA ASP A 206 16.14 12.55 27.44
C ASP A 206 17.67 12.41 27.22
N PRO A 207 18.20 11.17 27.13
CA PRO A 207 19.62 10.91 26.92
C PRO A 207 20.18 11.54 25.63
N GLU A 208 19.36 11.65 24.58
CA GLU A 208 19.79 12.29 23.33
C GLU A 208 19.89 13.81 23.47
N PHE A 209 18.99 14.43 24.22
CA PHE A 209 19.07 15.87 24.52
C PHE A 209 20.32 16.19 25.35
N ILE A 210 20.62 15.40 26.37
CA ILE A 210 21.82 15.53 27.20
C ILE A 210 23.08 15.44 26.33
N ARG A 211 23.19 14.39 25.48
CA ARG A 211 24.34 14.21 24.58
C ARG A 211 24.57 15.37 23.61
N ARG A 212 23.51 16.11 23.22
CA ARG A 212 23.63 17.27 22.33
C ARG A 212 24.16 18.52 23.05
N GLN A 213 23.98 18.59 24.38
CA GLN A 213 24.49 19.73 25.17
C GLN A 213 25.93 19.55 25.59
N GLU A 214 26.47 18.30 25.56
CA GLU A 214 27.86 17.98 25.90
C GLU A 214 28.84 18.10 24.71
N LYS A 215 28.32 18.43 23.53
CA LYS A 215 29.13 18.70 22.31
C LYS A 215 29.18 20.20 21.99
#